data_1eb240731823646d763d31e3c3cbe8cb
#
_entry.id   1eb240731823646d763d31e3c3cbe8cb
#
_cell.length_a   1.000
_cell.length_b   1.000
_cell.length_c   1.000
_cell.angle_alpha   90.00
_cell.angle_beta   90.00
_cell.angle_gamma   90.00
#
_symmetry.space_group_name_H-M   'P 1'
#
loop_
_entity.id
_entity.type
_entity.pdbx_description
1 polymer ?
#
loop_
_entity_poly.entity_id
_entity_poly.type
_entity_poly.pdbx_seq_one_letter_code
_entity_poly.pdbx_strand_id
1 'polypeptide(L)'
;MPCQIRALSVVTIGIALSTLAASGVSGLSTEDDGFRWRVHDEDRPKPPVVAVENGVPSDAIVLVGPRSGVQALRSGDHPCRWPFSEGVLTVGPGAGDIHSRESFGDCQLHLEWKFPEGRSVNGQMGGNSGVFFLDRYEVQILHTFENESYADGMAGSIYGQFPPLANPIKPADQWNFYDIVFRGPRFDEAGELVRPATLTVMINGVLVQDHVSLLGPTKHKARTSYEPHEPVGPLRFQDHGDPIAFRNVWLRPLSDPQVAE
;
A
#
# COMPACT_ATOMS: atom_id res chain seq x y z
N MET A 1 10.31 -58.54 -91.51
CA MET A 1 9.29 -57.83 -90.69
C MET A 1 9.93 -56.59 -90.13
N PRO A 2 9.63 -55.38 -90.58
CA PRO A 2 10.31 -54.16 -90.09
C PRO A 2 9.70 -53.57 -88.87
N CYS A 3 10.58 -53.24 -87.94
CA CYS A 3 10.27 -52.57 -86.70
C CYS A 3 10.15 -51.05 -86.94
N GLN A 4 9.01 -50.47 -86.62
CA GLN A 4 8.79 -49.05 -86.75
C GLN A 4 9.32 -48.31 -85.52
N ILE A 5 10.24 -47.40 -85.71
CA ILE A 5 10.74 -46.48 -84.67
C ILE A 5 9.79 -45.24 -84.65
N ARG A 6 9.13 -45.03 -83.50
CA ARG A 6 8.36 -43.80 -83.28
C ARG A 6 9.25 -42.69 -82.72
N ALA A 7 9.23 -41.57 -83.33
CA ALA A 7 9.96 -40.37 -82.96
C ALA A 7 9.32 -39.79 -81.68
N LEU A 8 10.15 -39.53 -80.63
CA LEU A 8 9.77 -38.78 -79.45
C LEU A 8 9.87 -37.27 -79.74
N SER A 9 8.77 -36.56 -79.62
CA SER A 9 8.76 -35.11 -79.67
C SER A 9 9.26 -34.54 -78.32
N VAL A 10 10.30 -33.75 -78.37
CA VAL A 10 10.82 -33.00 -77.21
C VAL A 10 9.93 -31.77 -77.00
N VAL A 11 9.20 -31.76 -75.91
CA VAL A 11 8.47 -30.59 -75.44
C VAL A 11 9.40 -29.73 -74.57
N THR A 12 9.77 -28.57 -75.03
CA THR A 12 10.56 -27.58 -74.35
C THR A 12 9.61 -26.84 -73.33
N ILE A 13 9.69 -27.12 -72.08
CA ILE A 13 8.98 -26.38 -71.05
C ILE A 13 9.81 -25.14 -70.68
N GLY A 14 9.32 -23.98 -71.13
CA GLY A 14 9.86 -22.70 -70.71
C GLY A 14 9.51 -22.41 -69.23
N ILE A 15 10.53 -22.35 -68.41
CA ILE A 15 10.37 -21.91 -66.98
C ILE A 15 10.30 -20.38 -66.97
N ALA A 16 9.10 -19.83 -66.85
CA ALA A 16 8.92 -18.43 -66.53
C ALA A 16 9.29 -18.19 -65.06
N LEU A 17 10.43 -17.53 -64.81
CA LEU A 17 10.76 -16.98 -63.50
C LEU A 17 9.80 -15.85 -63.20
N SER A 18 8.74 -16.10 -62.42
CA SER A 18 7.94 -15.06 -61.77
C SER A 18 8.69 -14.57 -60.55
N THR A 19 9.25 -13.37 -60.61
CA THR A 19 9.72 -12.62 -59.44
C THR A 19 8.51 -12.33 -58.58
N LEU A 20 8.35 -13.11 -57.50
CA LEU A 20 7.48 -12.71 -56.39
C LEU A 20 8.12 -11.46 -55.74
N ALA A 21 7.51 -10.32 -55.99
CA ALA A 21 7.72 -9.15 -55.18
C ALA A 21 7.21 -9.50 -53.77
N ALA A 22 8.11 -9.51 -52.79
CA ALA A 22 7.75 -9.57 -51.40
C ALA A 22 6.94 -8.33 -51.05
N SER A 23 5.63 -8.44 -51.10
CA SER A 23 4.73 -7.46 -50.53
C SER A 23 5.02 -7.48 -49.04
N GLY A 24 5.61 -6.40 -48.55
CA GLY A 24 5.80 -6.19 -47.12
C GLY A 24 4.46 -6.36 -46.42
N VAL A 25 4.43 -7.24 -45.43
CA VAL A 25 3.34 -7.33 -44.47
C VAL A 25 3.47 -6.08 -43.58
N SER A 26 3.03 -4.95 -44.09
CA SER A 26 2.69 -3.77 -43.28
C SER A 26 1.19 -3.84 -43.03
N GLY A 27 0.83 -4.29 -41.86
CA GLY A 27 -0.57 -4.37 -41.48
C GLY A 27 -0.80 -5.25 -40.29
N LEU A 28 -0.05 -5.07 -39.21
CA LEU A 28 -0.64 -5.28 -37.89
C LEU A 28 -1.65 -4.15 -37.72
N SER A 29 -2.93 -4.45 -37.93
CA SER A 29 -4.00 -3.59 -37.46
C SER A 29 -3.74 -3.36 -35.97
N THR A 30 -3.43 -2.13 -35.62
CA THR A 30 -3.52 -1.69 -34.25
C THR A 30 -5.00 -1.67 -33.92
N GLU A 31 -5.57 -2.81 -33.51
CA GLU A 31 -6.81 -2.77 -32.76
C GLU A 31 -6.52 -1.84 -31.59
N ASP A 32 -7.34 -0.84 -31.44
CA ASP A 32 -7.32 0.03 -30.26
C ASP A 32 -7.69 -0.87 -29.09
N ASP A 33 -6.64 -1.34 -28.37
CA ASP A 33 -6.79 -2.22 -27.21
C ASP A 33 -7.20 -1.42 -25.95
N GLY A 34 -7.51 -0.14 -26.12
CA GLY A 34 -7.90 0.76 -25.03
C GLY A 34 -6.75 1.25 -24.16
N PHE A 35 -5.51 0.88 -24.51
CA PHE A 35 -4.33 1.38 -23.81
C PHE A 35 -3.72 2.59 -24.54
N ARG A 36 -3.33 3.58 -23.77
CA ARG A 36 -2.68 4.80 -24.28
C ARG A 36 -1.33 4.52 -24.95
N TRP A 37 -0.60 3.53 -24.45
CA TRP A 37 0.78 3.22 -24.84
C TRP A 37 0.85 1.83 -25.46
N ARG A 38 1.63 1.68 -26.52
CA ARG A 38 1.94 0.36 -27.10
C ARG A 38 2.83 -0.46 -26.17
N VAL A 39 2.80 -1.77 -26.32
CA VAL A 39 3.77 -2.65 -25.67
C VAL A 39 5.19 -2.24 -26.12
N HIS A 40 6.09 -2.03 -25.15
CA HIS A 40 7.47 -1.56 -25.35
C HIS A 40 7.59 -0.20 -26.05
N ASP A 41 6.62 0.69 -25.87
CA ASP A 41 6.68 2.04 -26.38
C ASP A 41 7.82 2.82 -25.69
N GLU A 42 8.82 3.25 -26.49
CA GLU A 42 10.00 3.96 -25.97
C GLU A 42 9.68 5.38 -25.51
N ASP A 43 8.59 5.96 -26.02
CA ASP A 43 8.11 7.30 -25.67
C ASP A 43 7.25 7.28 -24.40
N ARG A 44 6.87 6.10 -23.88
CA ARG A 44 6.15 6.00 -22.62
C ARG A 44 6.99 6.58 -21.48
N PRO A 45 6.41 7.50 -20.66
CA PRO A 45 7.13 8.09 -19.53
C PRO A 45 7.72 7.03 -18.59
N LYS A 46 9.01 7.15 -18.32
CA LYS A 46 9.70 6.24 -17.39
C LYS A 46 9.38 6.65 -15.94
N PRO A 47 9.26 5.67 -15.03
CA PRO A 47 9.04 6.00 -13.63
C PRO A 47 10.21 6.82 -13.07
N PRO A 48 9.96 7.74 -12.11
CA PRO A 48 11.02 8.49 -11.46
C PRO A 48 11.96 7.55 -10.69
N VAL A 49 13.24 7.92 -10.62
CA VAL A 49 14.20 7.21 -9.80
C VAL A 49 14.00 7.63 -8.35
N VAL A 50 13.76 6.68 -7.47
CA VAL A 50 13.64 6.87 -6.03
C VAL A 50 14.84 6.21 -5.36
N ALA A 51 15.72 7.01 -4.75
CA ALA A 51 16.81 6.49 -3.93
C ALA A 51 16.26 6.05 -2.56
N VAL A 52 16.87 5.01 -1.95
CA VAL A 52 16.51 4.56 -0.61
C VAL A 52 17.75 4.71 0.29
N GLU A 53 17.65 5.56 1.31
CA GLU A 53 18.72 5.78 2.28
C GLU A 53 18.24 5.40 3.69
N ASN A 54 18.92 4.47 4.34
CA ASN A 54 18.54 3.94 5.66
C ASN A 54 17.09 3.45 5.75
N GLY A 55 16.59 2.86 4.68
CA GLY A 55 15.21 2.37 4.58
C GLY A 55 14.16 3.43 4.29
N VAL A 56 14.55 4.69 4.05
CA VAL A 56 13.64 5.80 3.74
C VAL A 56 13.74 6.16 2.26
N PRO A 57 12.65 6.09 1.48
CA PRO A 57 12.61 6.55 0.09
C PRO A 57 12.81 8.07 0.00
N SER A 58 13.51 8.55 -1.04
CA SER A 58 13.82 9.97 -1.24
C SER A 58 12.60 10.85 -1.52
N ASP A 59 11.49 10.26 -1.93
CA ASP A 59 10.19 10.91 -2.16
C ASP A 59 9.19 10.71 -0.99
N ALA A 60 9.66 10.17 0.15
CA ALA A 60 8.84 9.99 1.35
C ALA A 60 8.85 11.23 2.24
N ILE A 61 7.74 11.45 2.91
CA ILE A 61 7.57 12.45 3.97
C ILE A 61 7.86 11.77 5.30
N VAL A 62 8.90 12.23 6.01
CA VAL A 62 9.28 11.65 7.30
C VAL A 62 8.47 12.30 8.41
N LEU A 63 7.69 11.49 9.12
CA LEU A 63 6.84 11.92 10.24
C LEU A 63 7.56 11.82 11.59
N VAL A 64 8.38 10.76 11.77
CA VAL A 64 9.24 10.55 12.95
C VAL A 64 10.61 10.08 12.49
N GLY A 65 11.63 10.84 12.75
CA GLY A 65 12.99 10.49 12.35
C GLY A 65 14.06 11.28 13.13
N PRO A 66 15.31 10.80 13.15
CA PRO A 66 16.36 11.41 13.96
C PRO A 66 16.76 12.82 13.51
N ARG A 67 16.56 13.16 12.22
CA ARG A 67 16.84 14.49 11.68
C ARG A 67 15.63 15.40 11.64
N SER A 68 14.46 14.86 11.24
CA SER A 68 13.21 15.62 11.10
C SER A 68 12.50 15.83 12.45
N GLY A 69 12.87 15.04 13.47
CA GLY A 69 12.15 15.07 14.74
C GLY A 69 10.68 14.65 14.56
N VAL A 70 9.78 15.43 15.10
CA VAL A 70 8.32 15.23 15.08
C VAL A 70 7.56 16.48 14.60
N GLN A 71 8.23 17.39 13.87
CA GLN A 71 7.62 18.65 13.42
C GLN A 71 6.42 18.44 12.50
N ALA A 72 6.37 17.29 11.79
CA ALA A 72 5.24 16.91 10.95
C ALA A 72 4.00 16.46 11.74
N LEU A 73 4.10 16.36 13.08
CA LEU A 73 3.03 15.89 13.96
C LEU A 73 2.49 17.04 14.84
N ARG A 74 1.25 16.89 15.33
CA ARG A 74 0.56 17.83 16.22
C ARG A 74 -0.34 17.11 17.20
N SER A 75 -0.60 17.74 18.36
CA SER A 75 -1.60 17.37 19.35
C SER A 75 -2.70 18.45 19.37
N GLY A 76 -3.85 18.18 18.75
CA GLY A 76 -4.83 19.23 18.45
C GLY A 76 -4.20 20.34 17.60
N ASP A 77 -4.30 21.59 18.03
CA ASP A 77 -3.69 22.75 17.36
C ASP A 77 -2.26 23.07 17.86
N HIS A 78 -1.71 22.24 18.74
CA HIS A 78 -0.40 22.45 19.36
C HIS A 78 0.67 21.55 18.72
N PRO A 79 1.97 21.84 18.94
CA PRO A 79 3.04 20.89 18.66
C PRO A 79 2.79 19.53 19.33
N CYS A 80 3.37 18.45 18.74
CA CYS A 80 3.27 17.11 19.29
C CYS A 80 3.70 17.12 20.78
N ARG A 81 2.85 16.55 21.65
CA ARG A 81 3.07 16.50 23.10
C ARG A 81 3.68 15.18 23.59
N TRP A 82 3.76 14.19 22.70
CA TRP A 82 4.40 12.94 23.07
C TRP A 82 5.91 13.15 23.23
N PRO A 83 6.54 12.54 24.25
CA PRO A 83 7.98 12.61 24.45
C PRO A 83 8.75 12.12 23.21
N PHE A 84 9.75 12.90 22.80
CA PHE A 84 10.64 12.57 21.69
C PHE A 84 12.10 12.71 22.13
N SER A 85 12.87 11.64 21.96
CA SER A 85 14.32 11.63 22.25
C SER A 85 15.03 10.64 21.35
N GLU A 86 16.21 11.00 20.84
CA GLU A 86 17.09 10.13 20.05
C GLU A 86 16.41 9.45 18.85
N GLY A 87 15.48 10.15 18.19
CA GLY A 87 14.74 9.63 17.04
C GLY A 87 13.55 8.73 17.42
N VAL A 88 13.25 8.56 18.69
CA VAL A 88 12.15 7.75 19.23
C VAL A 88 11.06 8.66 19.80
N LEU A 89 9.85 8.48 19.34
CA LEU A 89 8.62 9.10 19.85
C LEU A 89 7.90 8.07 20.70
N THR A 90 7.55 8.43 21.93
CA THR A 90 6.82 7.53 22.84
C THR A 90 5.45 8.10 23.14
N VAL A 91 4.40 7.25 23.12
CA VAL A 91 3.06 7.66 23.57
C VAL A 91 3.15 8.30 24.95
N GLY A 92 2.68 9.54 25.08
CA GLY A 92 2.53 10.20 26.38
C GLY A 92 1.17 9.84 26.98
N PRO A 93 1.09 8.89 27.92
CA PRO A 93 -0.21 8.41 28.44
C PRO A 93 -1.08 9.56 28.94
N GLY A 94 -2.30 9.70 28.40
CA GLY A 94 -3.21 10.78 28.70
C GLY A 94 -2.91 12.12 28.01
N ALA A 95 -1.91 12.16 27.12
CA ALA A 95 -1.62 13.36 26.30
C ALA A 95 -2.59 13.51 25.12
N GLY A 96 -3.37 12.46 24.84
CA GLY A 96 -4.29 12.38 23.70
C GLY A 96 -3.59 11.99 22.40
N ASP A 97 -4.41 11.70 21.40
CA ASP A 97 -3.95 11.31 20.09
C ASP A 97 -3.10 12.41 19.41
N ILE A 98 -2.22 11.96 18.51
CA ILE A 98 -1.47 12.87 17.67
C ILE A 98 -1.84 12.66 16.20
N HIS A 99 -1.73 13.72 15.41
CA HIS A 99 -2.09 13.73 14.00
C HIS A 99 -0.93 14.27 13.15
N SER A 100 -0.86 13.83 11.91
CA SER A 100 -0.04 14.54 10.94
C SER A 100 -0.57 15.97 10.74
N ARG A 101 0.34 16.93 10.43
CA ARG A 101 -0.05 18.29 10.05
C ARG A 101 -0.63 18.33 8.65
N GLU A 102 -0.06 17.56 7.76
CA GLU A 102 -0.53 17.42 6.40
C GLU A 102 -1.60 16.32 6.32
N SER A 103 -2.49 16.47 5.35
CA SER A 103 -3.51 15.48 4.99
C SER A 103 -3.04 14.65 3.81
N PHE A 104 -3.32 13.37 3.84
CA PHE A 104 -2.92 12.39 2.85
C PHE A 104 -4.13 11.60 2.36
N GLY A 105 -4.09 11.13 1.13
CA GLY A 105 -5.01 10.17 0.56
C GLY A 105 -4.37 8.79 0.45
N ASP A 106 -4.34 8.27 -0.79
CA ASP A 106 -3.64 7.02 -1.10
C ASP A 106 -2.16 7.12 -0.73
N CYS A 107 -1.66 6.14 0.01
CA CYS A 107 -0.27 6.20 0.48
C CYS A 107 0.31 4.83 0.80
N GLN A 108 1.63 4.80 0.81
CA GLN A 108 2.44 3.78 1.47
C GLN A 108 2.91 4.37 2.80
N LEU A 109 2.74 3.63 3.88
CA LEU A 109 3.22 3.99 5.22
C LEU A 109 4.17 2.92 5.71
N HIS A 110 5.30 3.34 6.24
CA HIS A 110 6.19 2.51 7.05
C HIS A 110 6.24 3.09 8.46
N LEU A 111 6.20 2.21 9.46
CA LEU A 111 6.42 2.60 10.85
C LEU A 111 7.05 1.46 11.64
N GLU A 112 8.00 1.82 12.52
CA GLU A 112 8.53 0.89 13.50
C GLU A 112 7.97 1.21 14.88
N TRP A 113 7.57 0.18 15.62
CA TRP A 113 7.01 0.33 16.95
C TRP A 113 7.47 -0.77 17.89
N LYS A 114 7.48 -0.48 19.19
CA LYS A 114 7.71 -1.49 20.22
C LYS A 114 6.94 -1.20 21.49
N PHE A 115 6.63 -2.26 22.23
CA PHE A 115 6.12 -2.23 23.58
C PHE A 115 7.27 -2.42 24.57
N PRO A 116 7.36 -1.63 25.66
CA PRO A 116 8.47 -1.72 26.61
C PRO A 116 8.42 -3.01 27.43
N GLU A 117 9.58 -3.54 27.80
CA GLU A 117 9.72 -4.67 28.70
C GLU A 117 9.22 -4.35 30.12
N GLY A 118 8.85 -5.38 30.88
CA GLY A 118 8.45 -5.25 32.28
C GLY A 118 7.02 -4.71 32.51
N ARG A 119 6.24 -4.54 31.42
CA ARG A 119 4.83 -4.19 31.49
C ARG A 119 3.95 -5.43 31.43
N SER A 120 2.86 -5.41 32.20
CA SER A 120 1.83 -6.46 32.12
C SER A 120 1.08 -6.37 30.80
N VAL A 121 0.81 -7.51 30.19
CA VAL A 121 -0.05 -7.65 29.00
C VAL A 121 -1.31 -8.42 29.41
N ASN A 122 -2.47 -7.89 29.00
CA ASN A 122 -3.76 -8.54 29.24
C ASN A 122 -4.77 -8.10 28.18
N GLY A 123 -4.88 -8.89 27.13
CA GLY A 123 -5.77 -8.61 26.00
C GLY A 123 -5.54 -7.22 25.44
N GLN A 124 -6.60 -6.43 25.33
CA GLN A 124 -6.55 -5.06 24.81
C GLN A 124 -5.89 -4.03 25.75
N MET A 125 -5.53 -4.41 26.95
CA MET A 125 -4.79 -3.58 27.91
C MET A 125 -3.28 -3.86 27.88
N GLY A 126 -2.78 -4.48 26.84
CA GLY A 126 -1.39 -4.88 26.68
C GLY A 126 -0.71 -4.27 25.46
N GLY A 127 -0.24 -3.03 25.57
CA GLY A 127 0.48 -2.37 24.47
C GLY A 127 -0.42 -1.93 23.35
N ASN A 128 -1.54 -1.29 23.66
CA ASN A 128 -2.55 -0.87 22.73
C ASN A 128 -2.25 0.53 22.16
N SER A 129 -2.42 0.66 20.87
CA SER A 129 -2.40 1.87 20.07
C SER A 129 -3.09 1.58 18.72
N GLY A 130 -3.12 2.52 17.83
CA GLY A 130 -3.64 2.35 16.47
C GLY A 130 -3.09 3.40 15.52
N VAL A 131 -3.01 3.07 14.25
CA VAL A 131 -2.76 4.04 13.18
C VAL A 131 -4.00 4.17 12.32
N PHE A 132 -4.49 5.40 12.16
CA PHE A 132 -5.73 5.70 11.46
C PHE A 132 -5.44 6.49 10.19
N PHE A 133 -5.84 5.97 9.07
CA PHE A 133 -5.81 6.66 7.79
C PHE A 133 -7.05 7.54 7.64
N LEU A 134 -6.86 8.76 7.14
CA LEU A 134 -7.90 9.80 7.02
C LEU A 134 -8.62 10.09 8.36
N ASP A 135 -7.97 9.79 9.50
CA ASP A 135 -8.59 9.85 10.84
C ASP A 135 -9.83 8.94 11.01
N ARG A 136 -9.97 7.89 10.19
CA ARG A 136 -11.17 7.05 10.09
C ARG A 136 -10.90 5.55 10.07
N TYR A 137 -9.87 5.10 9.37
CA TYR A 137 -9.64 3.69 9.05
C TYR A 137 -8.44 3.15 9.81
N GLU A 138 -8.68 2.31 10.79
CA GLU A 138 -7.67 1.86 11.74
C GLU A 138 -7.00 0.55 11.33
N VAL A 139 -5.68 0.55 11.40
CA VAL A 139 -4.86 -0.65 11.55
C VAL A 139 -4.41 -0.72 13.00
N GLN A 140 -4.78 -1.81 13.68
CA GLN A 140 -4.52 -2.01 15.09
C GLN A 140 -3.02 -2.20 15.39
N ILE A 141 -2.56 -1.57 16.46
CA ILE A 141 -1.29 -1.83 17.12
C ILE A 141 -1.62 -2.42 18.49
N LEU A 142 -1.12 -3.64 18.75
CA LEU A 142 -1.30 -4.34 20.01
C LEU A 142 -0.10 -5.24 20.25
N HIS A 143 0.38 -5.34 21.48
CA HIS A 143 1.41 -6.32 21.80
C HIS A 143 0.76 -7.71 21.97
N THR A 144 0.71 -8.47 20.88
CA THR A 144 0.06 -9.79 20.79
C THR A 144 1.03 -10.97 20.90
N PHE A 145 2.29 -10.74 21.29
CA PHE A 145 3.21 -11.80 21.64
C PHE A 145 2.81 -12.36 23.03
N GLU A 146 2.48 -13.65 23.09
CA GLU A 146 2.00 -14.32 24.32
C GLU A 146 0.84 -13.54 25.03
N ASN A 147 0.03 -12.86 24.27
CA ASN A 147 -1.11 -12.08 24.75
C ASN A 147 -2.35 -12.41 23.92
N GLU A 148 -3.32 -13.07 24.53
CA GLU A 148 -4.58 -13.43 23.88
C GLU A 148 -5.55 -12.24 23.86
N SER A 149 -6.18 -12.03 22.71
CA SER A 149 -7.22 -11.03 22.50
C SER A 149 -8.22 -11.53 21.45
N TYR A 150 -9.33 -10.80 21.26
CA TYR A 150 -10.24 -11.12 20.17
C TYR A 150 -9.56 -10.87 18.82
N ALA A 151 -9.85 -11.76 17.85
CA ALA A 151 -9.09 -11.86 16.61
C ALA A 151 -9.07 -10.56 15.79
N ASP A 152 -10.20 -9.87 15.69
CA ASP A 152 -10.36 -8.62 14.94
C ASP A 152 -9.89 -7.37 15.69
N GLY A 153 -9.21 -7.54 16.84
CA GLY A 153 -8.50 -6.52 17.59
C GLY A 153 -7.03 -6.86 17.84
N MET A 154 -6.50 -7.89 17.20
CA MET A 154 -5.06 -8.23 17.25
C MET A 154 -4.23 -7.25 16.42
N ALA A 155 -2.91 -7.24 16.64
CA ALA A 155 -1.97 -6.46 15.84
C ALA A 155 -2.16 -6.70 14.35
N GLY A 156 -2.29 -5.61 13.57
CA GLY A 156 -2.50 -5.68 12.11
C GLY A 156 -3.91 -6.02 11.67
N SER A 157 -4.88 -6.16 12.61
CA SER A 157 -6.28 -6.24 12.22
C SER A 157 -6.75 -4.91 11.61
N ILE A 158 -7.70 -4.98 10.69
CA ILE A 158 -8.58 -3.86 10.40
C ILE A 158 -9.62 -3.86 11.53
N TYR A 159 -9.41 -3.00 12.52
CA TYR A 159 -10.05 -3.10 13.84
C TYR A 159 -11.57 -3.26 13.77
N GLY A 160 -12.05 -4.34 14.39
CA GLY A 160 -13.47 -4.68 14.45
C GLY A 160 -14.07 -5.18 13.13
N GLN A 161 -13.26 -5.35 12.08
CA GLN A 161 -13.71 -5.79 10.76
C GLN A 161 -13.06 -7.12 10.35
N PHE A 162 -11.73 -7.15 10.25
CA PHE A 162 -10.99 -8.32 9.74
C PHE A 162 -9.79 -8.64 10.62
N PRO A 163 -9.66 -9.89 11.10
CA PRO A 163 -8.47 -10.32 11.81
C PRO A 163 -7.25 -10.39 10.87
N PRO A 164 -6.02 -10.33 11.40
CA PRO A 164 -4.82 -10.57 10.62
C PRO A 164 -4.73 -12.05 10.21
N LEU A 165 -4.11 -12.33 9.07
CA LEU A 165 -3.85 -13.69 8.57
C LEU A 165 -2.85 -14.45 9.44
N ALA A 166 -1.96 -13.75 10.14
CA ALA A 166 -0.92 -14.30 11.01
C ALA A 166 -0.59 -13.30 12.13
N ASN A 167 0.04 -13.79 13.21
CA ASN A 167 0.54 -12.98 14.32
C ASN A 167 2.08 -13.06 14.40
N PRO A 168 2.83 -12.24 13.64
CA PRO A 168 4.29 -12.26 13.65
C PRO A 168 4.90 -11.26 14.65
N ILE A 169 4.18 -10.88 15.70
CA ILE A 169 4.64 -9.91 16.70
C ILE A 169 5.79 -10.50 17.53
N LYS A 170 6.83 -9.72 17.71
CA LYS A 170 8.02 -10.06 18.50
C LYS A 170 7.80 -9.83 19.99
N PRO A 171 8.63 -10.44 20.86
CA PRO A 171 8.66 -10.14 22.29
C PRO A 171 8.76 -8.65 22.61
N ALA A 172 8.37 -8.28 23.84
CA ALA A 172 8.55 -6.91 24.34
C ALA A 172 9.98 -6.42 24.18
N ASP A 173 10.15 -5.11 24.07
CA ASP A 173 11.40 -4.39 23.81
C ASP A 173 12.07 -4.70 22.44
N GLN A 174 11.46 -5.50 21.59
CA GLN A 174 11.88 -5.69 20.21
C GLN A 174 11.06 -4.83 19.25
N TRP A 175 11.75 -4.22 18.28
CA TRP A 175 11.10 -3.42 17.24
C TRP A 175 10.32 -4.31 16.28
N ASN A 176 9.04 -4.05 16.16
CA ASN A 176 8.18 -4.50 15.07
C ASN A 176 8.11 -3.41 14.01
N PHE A 177 7.88 -3.78 12.76
CA PHE A 177 7.60 -2.81 11.71
C PHE A 177 6.37 -3.20 10.90
N TYR A 178 5.65 -2.18 10.49
CA TYR A 178 4.51 -2.27 9.58
C TYR A 178 4.88 -1.62 8.26
N ASP A 179 4.57 -2.31 7.17
CA ASP A 179 4.51 -1.76 5.83
C ASP A 179 3.07 -1.84 5.35
N ILE A 180 2.47 -0.70 5.10
CA ILE A 180 1.04 -0.58 4.81
C ILE A 180 0.84 0.14 3.49
N VAL A 181 -0.01 -0.41 2.62
CA VAL A 181 -0.55 0.30 1.46
C VAL A 181 -2.02 0.57 1.71
N PHE A 182 -2.36 1.86 1.77
CA PHE A 182 -3.73 2.33 1.90
C PHE A 182 -4.21 2.95 0.59
N ARG A 183 -5.41 2.57 0.17
CA ARG A 183 -6.17 3.23 -0.90
C ARG A 183 -7.46 3.74 -0.30
N GLY A 184 -7.68 5.05 -0.36
CA GLY A 184 -8.88 5.67 0.16
C GLY A 184 -10.13 5.31 -0.64
N PRO A 185 -11.33 5.46 -0.05
CA PRO A 185 -12.57 5.24 -0.78
C PRO A 185 -12.75 6.31 -1.86
N ARG A 186 -13.57 6.00 -2.85
CA ARG A 186 -13.99 6.96 -3.87
C ARG A 186 -15.49 7.07 -3.86
N PHE A 187 -15.99 8.30 -3.93
CA PHE A 187 -17.40 8.63 -4.04
C PHE A 187 -17.63 9.38 -5.33
N ASP A 188 -18.82 9.24 -5.90
CA ASP A 188 -19.25 10.04 -7.05
C ASP A 188 -19.79 11.43 -6.60
N GLU A 189 -20.23 12.23 -7.57
CA GLU A 189 -20.79 13.57 -7.31
C GLU A 189 -22.10 13.54 -6.51
N ALA A 190 -22.81 12.41 -6.51
CA ALA A 190 -24.01 12.19 -5.69
C ALA A 190 -23.67 11.74 -4.25
N GLY A 191 -22.40 11.45 -3.96
CA GLY A 191 -21.94 10.95 -2.68
C GLY A 191 -22.09 9.43 -2.54
N GLU A 192 -22.39 8.71 -3.60
CA GLU A 192 -22.48 7.25 -3.57
C GLU A 192 -21.08 6.61 -3.65
N LEU A 193 -20.89 5.51 -2.91
CA LEU A 193 -19.61 4.81 -2.88
C LEU A 193 -19.34 4.10 -4.22
N VAL A 194 -18.32 4.57 -4.93
CA VAL A 194 -17.84 3.95 -6.18
C VAL A 194 -16.83 2.86 -5.91
N ARG A 195 -15.94 3.08 -4.95
CA ARG A 195 -14.90 2.12 -4.57
C ARG A 195 -14.65 2.19 -3.07
N PRO A 196 -14.69 1.08 -2.33
CA PRO A 196 -14.34 1.06 -0.92
C PRO A 196 -12.84 1.36 -0.71
N ALA A 197 -12.48 1.76 0.50
CA ALA A 197 -11.07 1.80 0.91
C ALA A 197 -10.50 0.39 0.93
N THR A 198 -9.20 0.27 0.64
CA THR A 198 -8.48 -1.01 0.74
C THR A 198 -7.20 -0.87 1.53
N LEU A 199 -6.82 -1.95 2.21
CA LEU A 199 -5.57 -2.07 2.97
C LEU A 199 -4.82 -3.35 2.61
N THR A 200 -3.52 -3.18 2.37
CA THR A 200 -2.55 -4.28 2.41
C THR A 200 -1.60 -3.98 3.56
N VAL A 201 -1.41 -4.94 4.46
CA VAL A 201 -0.57 -4.78 5.66
C VAL A 201 0.43 -5.92 5.75
N MET A 202 1.68 -5.58 5.90
CA MET A 202 2.76 -6.50 6.29
C MET A 202 3.28 -6.13 7.67
N ILE A 203 3.51 -7.13 8.50
CA ILE A 203 4.14 -6.98 9.82
C ILE A 203 5.42 -7.81 9.81
N ASN A 204 6.56 -7.21 10.09
CA ASN A 204 7.85 -7.89 10.12
C ASN A 204 8.14 -8.69 8.83
N GLY A 205 7.66 -8.19 7.68
CA GLY A 205 7.78 -8.84 6.38
C GLY A 205 6.75 -9.95 6.11
N VAL A 206 5.83 -10.24 7.04
CA VAL A 206 4.75 -11.22 6.88
C VAL A 206 3.46 -10.52 6.46
N LEU A 207 2.83 -10.98 5.38
CA LEU A 207 1.54 -10.46 4.92
C LEU A 207 0.44 -10.83 5.92
N VAL A 208 -0.27 -9.83 6.44
CA VAL A 208 -1.35 -10.03 7.41
C VAL A 208 -2.71 -9.50 6.91
N GLN A 209 -2.71 -8.58 5.94
CA GLN A 209 -3.91 -8.15 5.20
C GLN A 209 -3.56 -8.05 3.72
N ASP A 210 -4.30 -8.75 2.87
CA ASP A 210 -4.06 -8.82 1.42
C ASP A 210 -5.14 -8.05 0.66
N HIS A 211 -4.89 -6.78 0.39
CA HIS A 211 -5.77 -5.90 -0.39
C HIS A 211 -7.25 -5.98 0.06
N VAL A 212 -7.46 -5.97 1.37
CA VAL A 212 -8.79 -6.16 1.96
C VAL A 212 -9.64 -4.90 1.76
N SER A 213 -10.84 -5.06 1.22
CA SER A 213 -11.83 -3.99 1.13
C SER A 213 -12.50 -3.77 2.47
N LEU A 214 -12.43 -2.53 2.99
CA LEU A 214 -13.00 -2.15 4.26
C LEU A 214 -14.54 -2.04 4.16
N LEU A 215 -15.22 -2.31 5.26
CA LEU A 215 -16.68 -2.21 5.35
C LEU A 215 -17.17 -0.78 5.62
N GLY A 216 -16.28 0.10 6.09
CA GLY A 216 -16.54 1.48 6.46
C GLY A 216 -15.51 2.00 7.47
N PRO A 217 -15.67 3.21 8.02
CA PRO A 217 -14.84 3.75 9.10
C PRO A 217 -14.83 2.86 10.34
N THR A 218 -13.68 2.86 11.05
CA THR A 218 -13.54 2.14 12.31
C THR A 218 -14.40 2.76 13.41
N LYS A 219 -15.12 1.91 14.14
CA LYS A 219 -15.85 2.31 15.34
C LYS A 219 -15.77 1.21 16.41
N HIS A 220 -15.52 1.59 17.66
CA HIS A 220 -15.48 0.64 18.76
C HIS A 220 -16.79 -0.12 18.90
N LYS A 221 -16.71 -1.47 18.90
CA LYS A 221 -17.84 -2.41 19.04
C LYS A 221 -18.99 -2.23 18.04
N ALA A 222 -18.74 -1.61 16.90
CA ALA A 222 -19.76 -1.45 15.87
C ALA A 222 -19.12 -1.47 14.48
N ARG A 223 -19.92 -1.91 13.48
CA ARG A 223 -19.62 -1.72 12.07
C ARG A 223 -20.39 -0.53 11.56
N THR A 224 -19.76 0.30 10.75
CA THR A 224 -20.35 1.49 10.16
C THR A 224 -20.39 1.38 8.65
N SER A 225 -21.35 2.04 8.03
CA SER A 225 -21.39 2.21 6.59
C SER A 225 -20.49 3.38 6.18
N TYR A 226 -20.13 3.41 4.91
CA TYR A 226 -19.49 4.57 4.31
C TYR A 226 -20.44 5.77 4.31
N GLU A 227 -19.87 6.93 4.58
CA GLU A 227 -20.46 8.24 4.37
C GLU A 227 -19.48 9.06 3.55
N PRO A 228 -19.94 9.89 2.60
CA PRO A 228 -19.05 10.75 1.81
C PRO A 228 -18.17 11.61 2.69
N HIS A 229 -16.90 11.70 2.35
CA HIS A 229 -15.93 12.56 3.02
C HIS A 229 -14.82 12.97 2.06
N GLU A 230 -14.01 13.93 2.47
CA GLU A 230 -12.86 14.38 1.70
C GLU A 230 -11.90 13.20 1.39
N PRO A 231 -11.30 13.18 0.17
CA PRO A 231 -10.42 12.09 -0.25
C PRO A 231 -9.07 12.09 0.48
N VAL A 232 -8.80 13.14 1.26
CA VAL A 232 -7.59 13.30 2.06
C VAL A 232 -7.95 13.62 3.51
N GLY A 233 -7.11 13.20 4.43
CA GLY A 233 -7.25 13.48 5.85
C GLY A 233 -5.93 13.21 6.58
N PRO A 234 -5.82 13.58 7.85
CA PRO A 234 -4.61 13.35 8.61
C PRO A 234 -4.41 11.86 8.88
N LEU A 235 -3.15 11.47 9.05
CA LEU A 235 -2.77 10.23 9.70
C LEU A 235 -2.83 10.47 11.21
N ARG A 236 -3.50 9.59 11.97
CA ARG A 236 -3.60 9.67 13.43
C ARG A 236 -2.93 8.48 14.10
N PHE A 237 -2.23 8.74 15.20
CA PHE A 237 -1.71 7.74 16.13
C PHE A 237 -2.44 7.85 17.45
N GLN A 238 -2.91 6.72 17.95
CA GLN A 238 -3.77 6.67 19.12
C GLN A 238 -2.97 6.62 20.44
N ASP A 239 -3.39 7.42 21.42
CA ASP A 239 -3.05 7.28 22.84
C ASP A 239 -4.09 6.42 23.54
N HIS A 240 -3.78 5.15 23.77
CA HIS A 240 -4.63 4.24 24.54
C HIS A 240 -4.11 4.01 25.98
N GLY A 241 -3.16 4.84 26.43
CA GLY A 241 -2.59 4.79 27.79
C GLY A 241 -1.34 3.93 27.92
N ASP A 242 -0.94 3.20 26.90
CA ASP A 242 0.29 2.40 26.89
C ASP A 242 1.45 3.17 26.24
N PRO A 243 2.67 3.10 26.82
CA PRO A 243 3.82 3.85 26.31
C PRO A 243 4.48 3.14 25.11
N ILE A 244 3.73 2.98 24.03
CA ILE A 244 4.27 2.47 22.76
C ILE A 244 5.31 3.44 22.24
N ALA A 245 6.46 2.91 21.83
CA ALA A 245 7.52 3.68 21.18
C ALA A 245 7.43 3.54 19.68
N PHE A 246 7.62 4.66 18.96
CA PHE A 246 7.63 4.75 17.49
C PHE A 246 8.96 5.34 17.03
N ARG A 247 9.47 4.86 15.89
CA ARG A 247 10.60 5.44 15.19
C ARG A 247 10.49 5.16 13.69
N ASN A 248 11.34 5.79 12.90
CA ASN A 248 11.42 5.55 11.46
C ASN A 248 10.02 5.51 10.81
N VAL A 249 9.21 6.54 11.10
CA VAL A 249 7.86 6.65 10.54
C VAL A 249 7.91 7.57 9.34
N TRP A 250 7.57 7.03 8.18
CA TRP A 250 7.50 7.80 6.95
C TRP A 250 6.31 7.36 6.09
N LEU A 251 5.81 8.31 5.33
CA LEU A 251 4.69 8.13 4.43
C LEU A 251 5.08 8.59 3.02
N ARG A 252 4.69 7.84 2.02
CA ARG A 252 4.86 8.13 0.61
C ARG A 252 3.50 8.23 -0.06
N PRO A 253 3.10 9.42 -0.60
CA PRO A 253 1.86 9.54 -1.36
C PRO A 253 1.91 8.66 -2.62
N LEU A 254 0.79 8.06 -2.96
CA LEU A 254 0.65 7.23 -4.15
C LEU A 254 -0.35 7.86 -5.12
N SER A 255 -0.01 7.92 -6.39
CA SER A 255 -0.98 8.23 -7.45
C SER A 255 -2.02 7.12 -7.59
N ASP A 256 -3.19 7.47 -8.07
CA ASP A 256 -4.20 6.48 -8.45
C ASP A 256 -3.70 5.74 -9.70
N PRO A 257 -3.56 4.41 -9.66
CA PRO A 257 -3.06 3.64 -10.80
C PRO A 257 -3.96 3.75 -12.04
N GLN A 258 -5.26 4.08 -11.86
CA GLN A 258 -6.21 4.25 -12.97
C GLN A 258 -6.08 5.62 -13.66
N VAL A 259 -5.37 6.58 -13.08
CA VAL A 259 -5.14 7.93 -13.64
C VAL A 259 -3.73 8.05 -14.26
N ALA A 260 -2.89 7.04 -14.06
CA ALA A 260 -1.50 7.01 -14.55
C ALA A 260 -1.37 6.46 -15.98
N GLU A 261 -2.48 6.16 -16.65
CA GLU A 261 -2.51 5.67 -18.05
C GLU A 261 -2.84 6.75 -19.07
#